data_76b86d8a1650de408fcd54498ecc0670
#
_entry.id   76b86d8a1650de408fcd54498ecc0670
#
_cell.length_a   1.000
_cell.length_b   1.000
_cell.length_c   1.000
_cell.angle_alpha   90.00
_cell.angle_beta   90.00
_cell.angle_gamma   90.00
#
_symmetry.space_group_name_H-M   'P 1'
#
loop_
_entity.id
_entity.type
_entity.pdbx_description
1 polymer ?
#
loop_
_entity_poly.entity_id
_entity_poly.type
_entity_poly.pdbx_seq_one_letter_code
_entity_poly.pdbx_strand_id
1 'polypeptide(L)'
;VRMRLQNQFKTGLDVAKYTADIMRLDIENYEADTSQYTQSLGCWHGFIGQQKMIAIKKHFGDTNRRYLYLSGWMIAALRSEFGPLPDQSMHEKTSVPALIEELYTFLRQADAREMGGLFRQLDAARAANNDVQERAIINQIDNFQTHVVPIIADIDAGFGNEEATYLLAKKMIEAGACAIQIENQVSDEKQCGHQDGKVTVPHADFLAKIRAVRYAFIELGVENGIIVARTDSLGAGLTKQIAVTNEPGDLGDQYNSFLDGDVVQTADDVANGDVVVKANGQLLRPKRLASGLFRFKPNTGEDRVVLDCITSLQNGADLLWIETEKPHVGQIAGMVNRIREVVPNAKLVYNNSPSFNWTLNFRQQVFDSWAEEGQDVFAYARDELMSAEYDETDLAIEADRRIQSFQADAAREAGIFHHLITLPTYHTAALSTDNLAKEYFGEAGMLGYVAGVQRKEIRQGIACVKHQNMAGSDMGDDHKEYFSGDAALKAGGTDNTMNQFG
;
A
#
# COMPACT_ATOMS: atom_id res chain seq x y z
N VAL A 1 9.56 29.74 -12.74
CA VAL A 1 9.54 28.63 -11.76
C VAL A 1 8.27 28.68 -10.96
N ARG A 2 7.94 29.82 -10.27
CA ARG A 2 6.68 29.97 -9.50
C ARG A 2 5.42 29.62 -10.33
N MET A 3 5.34 30.11 -11.58
CA MET A 3 4.26 29.78 -12.52
C MET A 3 4.25 28.28 -12.91
N ARG A 4 5.42 27.66 -13.00
CA ARG A 4 5.55 26.25 -13.40
C ARG A 4 4.99 25.33 -12.33
N LEU A 5 5.31 25.54 -11.05
CA LEU A 5 4.80 24.75 -9.93
C LEU A 5 3.31 24.99 -9.66
N GLN A 6 2.84 26.22 -9.77
CA GLN A 6 1.42 26.55 -9.58
C GLN A 6 0.51 25.94 -10.65
N ASN A 7 1.05 25.65 -11.85
CA ASN A 7 0.29 25.14 -12.99
C ASN A 7 0.58 23.66 -13.30
N GLN A 8 1.50 23.01 -12.59
CA GLN A 8 1.89 21.63 -12.88
C GLN A 8 0.75 20.64 -12.67
N PHE A 9 -0.03 20.82 -11.61
CA PHE A 9 -1.15 19.95 -11.25
C PHE A 9 -2.44 20.78 -11.15
N LYS A 10 -3.18 20.89 -12.24
CA LYS A 10 -4.48 21.59 -12.25
C LYS A 10 -5.61 20.70 -11.78
N THR A 11 -5.52 19.42 -12.09
CA THR A 11 -6.54 18.41 -11.81
C THR A 11 -5.92 17.15 -11.20
N GLY A 12 -6.73 16.27 -10.63
CA GLY A 12 -6.30 14.94 -10.21
C GLY A 12 -5.73 14.11 -11.37
N LEU A 13 -6.25 14.30 -12.59
CA LEU A 13 -5.72 13.61 -13.78
C LEU A 13 -4.28 14.01 -14.12
N ASP A 14 -3.92 15.28 -13.93
CA ASP A 14 -2.53 15.71 -14.12
C ASP A 14 -1.60 15.01 -13.11
N VAL A 15 -2.07 14.85 -11.88
CA VAL A 15 -1.36 14.12 -10.83
C VAL A 15 -1.24 12.64 -11.19
N ALA A 16 -2.33 12.00 -11.60
CA ALA A 16 -2.33 10.58 -11.98
C ALA A 16 -1.35 10.30 -13.12
N LYS A 17 -1.34 11.13 -14.18
CA LYS A 17 -0.41 11.01 -15.31
C LYS A 17 1.04 11.15 -14.86
N TYR A 18 1.34 12.22 -14.16
CA TYR A 18 2.70 12.50 -13.68
C TYR A 18 3.26 11.39 -12.78
N THR A 19 2.45 10.90 -11.84
CA THR A 19 2.88 9.87 -10.91
C THR A 19 2.89 8.47 -11.53
N ALA A 20 2.07 8.20 -12.54
CA ALA A 20 2.15 6.98 -13.33
C ALA A 20 3.47 6.88 -14.10
N ASP A 21 3.92 8.00 -14.72
CA ASP A 21 5.20 8.04 -15.42
C ASP A 21 6.38 7.79 -14.47
N ILE A 22 6.34 8.34 -13.24
CA ILE A 22 7.34 8.06 -12.22
C ILE A 22 7.37 6.56 -11.88
N MET A 23 6.20 5.97 -11.63
CA MET A 23 6.14 4.56 -11.24
C MET A 23 6.62 3.62 -12.36
N ARG A 24 6.35 3.96 -13.65
CA ARG A 24 6.90 3.22 -14.80
C ARG A 24 8.41 3.28 -14.84
N LEU A 25 8.97 4.47 -14.66
CA LEU A 25 10.43 4.64 -14.61
C LEU A 25 11.05 3.85 -13.43
N ASP A 26 10.42 3.86 -12.27
CA ASP A 26 10.89 3.09 -11.11
C ASP A 26 10.84 1.57 -11.36
N ILE A 27 9.84 1.08 -12.10
CA ILE A 27 9.77 -0.32 -12.53
C ILE A 27 10.94 -0.65 -13.46
N GLU A 28 11.25 0.21 -14.44
CA GLU A 28 12.39 0.03 -15.35
C GLU A 28 13.73 0.06 -14.58
N ASN A 29 13.88 0.98 -13.64
CA ASN A 29 15.07 1.06 -12.79
C ASN A 29 15.25 -0.22 -11.96
N TYR A 30 14.17 -0.75 -11.40
CA TYR A 30 14.20 -2.01 -10.65
C TYR A 30 14.54 -3.22 -11.55
N GLU A 31 14.06 -3.24 -12.80
CA GLU A 31 14.42 -4.29 -13.77
C GLU A 31 15.94 -4.29 -14.09
N ALA A 32 16.52 -3.10 -14.13
CA ALA A 32 17.95 -2.94 -14.34
C ALA A 32 18.78 -3.29 -13.09
N ASP A 33 18.26 -2.94 -11.90
CA ASP A 33 18.90 -3.15 -10.61
C ASP A 33 17.86 -3.38 -9.52
N THR A 34 17.76 -4.60 -9.01
CA THR A 34 16.77 -4.97 -7.98
C THR A 34 16.95 -4.24 -6.64
N SER A 35 18.10 -3.61 -6.41
CA SER A 35 18.30 -2.74 -5.24
C SER A 35 17.48 -1.44 -5.31
N GLN A 36 16.95 -1.10 -6.48
CA GLN A 36 16.06 0.04 -6.73
C GLN A 36 14.59 -0.25 -6.41
N TYR A 37 14.31 -1.25 -5.59
CA TYR A 37 12.96 -1.51 -5.12
C TYR A 37 12.37 -0.30 -4.37
N THR A 38 11.05 -0.17 -4.41
CA THR A 38 10.32 0.96 -3.82
C THR A 38 9.62 0.56 -2.52
N GLN A 39 9.23 1.56 -1.71
CA GLN A 39 8.62 1.33 -0.40
C GLN A 39 7.50 2.32 -0.12
N SER A 40 6.47 1.87 0.61
CA SER A 40 5.44 2.74 1.16
C SER A 40 4.95 2.29 2.53
N LEU A 41 4.33 3.24 3.22
CA LEU A 41 3.59 3.02 4.45
C LEU A 41 2.14 3.42 4.23
N GLY A 42 1.21 2.61 4.69
CA GLY A 42 -0.22 2.91 4.62
C GLY A 42 -0.55 4.24 5.31
N CYS A 43 -1.45 5.00 4.71
CA CYS A 43 -1.91 6.29 5.20
C CYS A 43 -3.44 6.33 5.26
N TRP A 44 -3.98 7.02 6.25
CA TRP A 44 -5.42 7.17 6.47
C TRP A 44 -5.87 8.63 6.57
N HIS A 45 -4.92 9.59 6.48
CA HIS A 45 -5.20 11.01 6.59
C HIS A 45 -4.13 11.82 5.85
N GLY A 46 -4.51 12.95 5.27
CA GLY A 46 -3.63 13.84 4.52
C GLY A 46 -2.42 14.32 5.31
N PHE A 47 -2.60 14.66 6.59
CA PHE A 47 -1.49 15.04 7.48
C PHE A 47 -0.44 13.93 7.63
N ILE A 48 -0.88 12.68 7.79
CA ILE A 48 0.03 11.53 7.91
C ILE A 48 0.87 11.35 6.64
N GLY A 49 0.22 11.43 5.47
CA GLY A 49 0.92 11.37 4.18
C GLY A 49 1.91 12.52 3.99
N GLN A 50 1.49 13.74 4.31
CA GLN A 50 2.33 14.93 4.23
C GLN A 50 3.54 14.82 5.16
N GLN A 51 3.34 14.48 6.43
CA GLN A 51 4.42 14.35 7.41
C GLN A 51 5.42 13.26 7.00
N LYS A 52 4.91 12.14 6.47
CA LYS A 52 5.78 11.07 5.95
C LYS A 52 6.65 11.57 4.80
N MET A 53 6.09 12.29 3.83
CA MET A 53 6.86 12.80 2.69
C MET A 53 7.88 13.85 3.09
N ILE A 54 7.54 14.75 4.03
CA ILE A 54 8.48 15.73 4.61
C ILE A 54 9.63 14.98 5.30
N ALA A 55 9.33 13.95 6.09
CA ALA A 55 10.35 13.17 6.79
C ALA A 55 11.28 12.42 5.83
N ILE A 56 10.73 11.76 4.80
CA ILE A 56 11.54 11.04 3.80
C ILE A 56 12.46 12.01 3.06
N LYS A 57 11.94 13.13 2.58
CA LYS A 57 12.75 14.15 1.89
C LYS A 57 13.87 14.70 2.79
N LYS A 58 13.57 14.94 4.07
CA LYS A 58 14.53 15.41 5.07
C LYS A 58 15.67 14.42 5.33
N HIS A 59 15.37 13.13 5.46
CA HIS A 59 16.34 12.12 5.87
C HIS A 59 17.08 11.46 4.71
N PHE A 60 16.44 11.37 3.54
CA PHE A 60 16.95 10.61 2.40
C PHE A 60 17.09 11.45 1.12
N GLY A 61 16.61 12.70 1.10
CA GLY A 61 16.65 13.56 -0.08
C GLY A 61 15.79 13.00 -1.22
N ASP A 62 16.38 13.00 -2.42
CA ASP A 62 15.74 12.38 -3.59
C ASP A 62 15.92 10.87 -3.53
N THR A 63 14.79 10.17 -3.51
CA THR A 63 14.76 8.71 -3.42
C THR A 63 13.52 8.17 -4.12
N ASN A 64 13.65 7.03 -4.80
CA ASN A 64 12.56 6.27 -5.38
C ASN A 64 11.64 5.59 -4.32
N ARG A 65 11.93 5.73 -3.04
CA ARG A 65 11.15 5.14 -1.92
C ARG A 65 10.03 6.04 -1.42
N ARG A 66 9.66 7.07 -2.19
CA ARG A 66 8.61 8.03 -1.86
C ARG A 66 7.29 7.63 -2.49
N TYR A 67 6.59 6.69 -1.86
CA TYR A 67 5.27 6.22 -2.27
C TYR A 67 4.27 6.34 -1.14
N LEU A 68 3.00 6.43 -1.49
CA LEU A 68 1.88 6.30 -0.56
C LEU A 68 1.06 5.05 -0.90
N TYR A 69 0.55 4.40 0.12
CA TYR A 69 -0.42 3.33 0.00
C TYR A 69 -1.69 3.68 0.78
N LEU A 70 -2.85 3.53 0.14
CA LEU A 70 -4.15 3.65 0.78
C LEU A 70 -4.67 2.25 1.05
N SER A 71 -4.74 1.92 2.34
CA SER A 71 -5.21 0.63 2.82
C SER A 71 -6.73 0.63 2.96
N GLY A 72 -7.41 -0.31 2.33
CA GLY A 72 -8.85 -0.56 2.53
C GLY A 72 -9.18 -0.80 4.00
N TRP A 73 -8.34 -1.56 4.72
CA TRP A 73 -8.48 -1.77 6.16
C TRP A 73 -8.54 -0.47 6.95
N MET A 74 -7.59 0.45 6.73
CA MET A 74 -7.56 1.72 7.47
C MET A 74 -8.72 2.64 7.10
N ILE A 75 -9.19 2.58 5.85
CA ILE A 75 -10.37 3.33 5.43
C ILE A 75 -11.60 2.80 6.15
N ALA A 76 -11.82 1.49 6.18
CA ALA A 76 -12.92 0.87 6.88
C ALA A 76 -12.91 1.19 8.39
N ALA A 77 -11.74 1.02 9.03
CA ALA A 77 -11.61 1.19 10.48
C ALA A 77 -11.63 2.66 10.94
N LEU A 78 -11.17 3.61 10.13
CA LEU A 78 -10.89 4.98 10.58
C LEU A 78 -11.64 6.07 9.82
N ARG A 79 -12.22 5.77 8.65
CA ARG A 79 -12.81 6.78 7.75
C ARG A 79 -14.27 6.54 7.39
N SER A 80 -14.87 5.43 7.80
CA SER A 80 -16.27 5.15 7.53
C SER A 80 -17.21 6.06 8.32
N GLU A 81 -18.26 6.54 7.68
CA GLU A 81 -19.34 7.33 8.31
C GLU A 81 -20.17 6.48 9.29
N PHE A 82 -20.14 5.15 9.15
CA PHE A 82 -20.83 4.21 10.06
C PHE A 82 -20.04 3.94 11.36
N GLY A 83 -18.87 4.56 11.56
CA GLY A 83 -17.94 4.26 12.63
C GLY A 83 -16.91 3.20 12.22
N PRO A 84 -16.14 2.67 13.18
CA PRO A 84 -15.12 1.66 12.88
C PRO A 84 -15.74 0.39 12.32
N LEU A 85 -15.29 -0.01 11.13
CA LEU A 85 -15.71 -1.24 10.46
C LEU A 85 -14.52 -2.20 10.27
N PRO A 86 -14.77 -3.51 10.25
CA PRO A 86 -13.77 -4.48 9.85
C PRO A 86 -13.49 -4.37 8.33
N ASP A 87 -12.38 -4.97 7.90
CA ASP A 87 -11.95 -5.01 6.51
C ASP A 87 -12.80 -5.99 5.66
N GLN A 88 -14.02 -5.60 5.37
CA GLN A 88 -15.05 -6.41 4.72
C GLN A 88 -15.83 -5.65 3.65
N SER A 89 -15.24 -4.63 3.05
CA SER A 89 -15.87 -3.80 1.98
C SER A 89 -17.25 -3.23 2.34
N MET A 90 -17.48 -2.94 3.62
CA MET A 90 -18.75 -2.37 4.11
C MET A 90 -18.74 -0.84 4.18
N HIS A 91 -17.57 -0.22 4.08
CA HIS A 91 -17.45 1.23 4.08
C HIS A 91 -17.94 1.84 2.76
N GLU A 92 -18.16 3.14 2.77
CA GLU A 92 -18.60 3.89 1.61
C GLU A 92 -17.50 3.86 0.52
N LYS A 93 -17.82 3.35 -0.66
CA LYS A 93 -16.87 3.25 -1.77
C LYS A 93 -16.28 4.60 -2.22
N THR A 94 -16.95 5.72 -1.89
CA THR A 94 -16.47 7.09 -2.16
C THR A 94 -15.38 7.55 -1.19
N SER A 95 -15.13 6.84 -0.07
CA SER A 95 -14.12 7.20 0.91
C SER A 95 -12.71 7.11 0.34
N VAL A 96 -12.44 6.17 -0.57
CA VAL A 96 -11.12 6.02 -1.22
C VAL A 96 -10.79 7.22 -2.12
N PRO A 97 -11.63 7.61 -3.10
CA PRO A 97 -11.39 8.81 -3.90
C PRO A 97 -11.24 10.07 -3.05
N ALA A 98 -12.07 10.25 -2.02
CA ALA A 98 -11.99 11.40 -1.13
C ALA A 98 -10.64 11.46 -0.39
N LEU A 99 -10.10 10.33 0.07
CA LEU A 99 -8.80 10.29 0.71
C LEU A 99 -7.65 10.56 -0.28
N ILE A 100 -7.75 10.13 -1.53
CA ILE A 100 -6.78 10.45 -2.57
C ILE A 100 -6.71 11.97 -2.78
N GLU A 101 -7.83 12.63 -2.95
CA GLU A 101 -7.91 14.10 -3.10
C GLU A 101 -7.34 14.83 -1.87
N GLU A 102 -7.67 14.36 -0.67
CA GLU A 102 -7.15 14.91 0.58
C GLU A 102 -5.62 14.79 0.64
N LEU A 103 -5.07 13.61 0.37
CA LEU A 103 -3.62 13.38 0.36
C LEU A 103 -2.90 14.33 -0.59
N TYR A 104 -3.34 14.44 -1.82
CA TYR A 104 -2.71 15.34 -2.79
C TYR A 104 -2.87 16.82 -2.40
N THR A 105 -3.97 17.19 -1.77
CA THR A 105 -4.15 18.55 -1.24
C THR A 105 -3.08 18.86 -0.19
N PHE A 106 -2.84 17.96 0.75
CA PHE A 106 -1.81 18.12 1.77
C PHE A 106 -0.38 18.11 1.19
N LEU A 107 -0.09 17.25 0.21
CA LEU A 107 1.22 17.20 -0.44
C LEU A 107 1.52 18.48 -1.23
N ARG A 108 0.54 19.01 -1.97
CA ARG A 108 0.69 20.29 -2.68
C ARG A 108 0.84 21.46 -1.73
N GLN A 109 0.19 21.41 -0.55
CA GLN A 109 0.40 22.42 0.49
C GLN A 109 1.83 22.37 1.03
N ALA A 110 2.43 21.19 1.20
CA ALA A 110 3.83 21.05 1.57
C ALA A 110 4.77 21.69 0.53
N ASP A 111 4.51 21.46 -0.76
CA ASP A 111 5.24 22.11 -1.86
C ASP A 111 5.13 23.64 -1.80
N ALA A 112 3.92 24.14 -1.63
CA ALA A 112 3.68 25.59 -1.59
C ALA A 112 4.40 26.24 -0.41
N ARG A 113 4.42 25.61 0.76
CA ARG A 113 5.13 26.10 1.96
C ARG A 113 6.63 26.12 1.75
N GLU A 114 7.21 25.02 1.29
CA GLU A 114 8.66 24.92 1.07
C GLU A 114 9.11 25.94 0.01
N MET A 115 8.37 26.00 -1.09
CA MET A 115 8.66 26.96 -2.17
C MET A 115 8.51 28.40 -1.71
N GLY A 116 7.46 28.73 -0.93
CA GLY A 116 7.26 30.04 -0.33
C GLY A 116 8.46 30.42 0.58
N GLY A 117 8.95 29.47 1.38
CA GLY A 117 10.15 29.64 2.18
C GLY A 117 11.41 29.97 1.35
N LEU A 118 11.61 29.25 0.24
CA LEU A 118 12.73 29.51 -0.68
C LEU A 118 12.62 30.90 -1.32
N PHE A 119 11.44 31.34 -1.71
CA PHE A 119 11.26 32.69 -2.26
C PHE A 119 11.52 33.79 -1.21
N ARG A 120 11.08 33.62 0.04
CA ARG A 120 11.41 34.56 1.12
C ARG A 120 12.92 34.64 1.37
N GLN A 121 13.61 33.51 1.36
CA GLN A 121 15.08 33.46 1.48
C GLN A 121 15.76 34.15 0.28
N LEU A 122 15.24 33.95 -0.94
CA LEU A 122 15.76 34.60 -2.15
C LEU A 122 15.63 36.13 -2.05
N ASP A 123 14.47 36.63 -1.62
CA ASP A 123 14.26 38.07 -1.45
C ASP A 123 15.20 38.65 -0.37
N ALA A 124 15.40 37.93 0.74
CA ALA A 124 16.35 38.32 1.78
C ALA A 124 17.80 38.33 1.26
N ALA A 125 18.23 37.34 0.50
CA ALA A 125 19.55 37.29 -0.12
C ALA A 125 19.80 38.45 -1.08
N ARG A 126 18.79 38.80 -1.89
CA ARG A 126 18.85 39.98 -2.79
C ARG A 126 18.92 41.28 -2.05
N ALA A 127 18.13 41.46 -0.99
CA ALA A 127 18.16 42.64 -0.16
C ALA A 127 19.53 42.84 0.55
N ALA A 128 20.21 41.73 0.88
CA ALA A 128 21.53 41.70 1.46
C ALA A 128 22.66 41.78 0.43
N ASN A 129 22.40 41.85 -0.87
CA ASN A 129 23.35 41.76 -1.98
C ASN A 129 24.27 40.52 -1.86
N ASN A 130 23.74 39.38 -1.45
CA ASN A 130 24.48 38.14 -1.28
C ASN A 130 24.32 37.23 -2.50
N ASP A 131 25.13 37.49 -3.54
CA ASP A 131 25.06 36.74 -4.83
C ASP A 131 25.35 35.24 -4.69
N VAL A 132 26.11 34.81 -3.68
CA VAL A 132 26.40 33.39 -3.48
C VAL A 132 25.16 32.68 -2.97
N GLN A 133 24.50 33.26 -1.98
CA GLN A 133 23.26 32.72 -1.41
C GLN A 133 22.12 32.79 -2.44
N GLU A 134 22.03 33.88 -3.17
CA GLU A 134 21.02 34.02 -4.24
C GLU A 134 21.13 32.87 -5.26
N ARG A 135 22.34 32.60 -5.79
CA ARG A 135 22.55 31.50 -6.74
C ARG A 135 22.24 30.13 -6.14
N ALA A 136 22.61 29.90 -4.90
CA ALA A 136 22.32 28.64 -4.21
C ALA A 136 20.81 28.40 -4.07
N ILE A 137 20.04 29.44 -3.70
CA ILE A 137 18.59 29.35 -3.56
C ILE A 137 17.92 29.18 -4.93
N ILE A 138 18.36 29.91 -5.97
CA ILE A 138 17.85 29.73 -7.34
C ILE A 138 18.04 28.28 -7.78
N ASN A 139 19.20 27.69 -7.54
CA ASN A 139 19.46 26.29 -7.86
C ASN A 139 18.51 25.33 -7.12
N GLN A 140 18.20 25.58 -5.82
CA GLN A 140 17.21 24.81 -5.09
C GLN A 140 15.80 24.95 -5.67
N ILE A 141 15.41 26.15 -6.12
CA ILE A 141 14.12 26.40 -6.77
C ILE A 141 14.04 25.69 -8.12
N ASP A 142 15.10 25.75 -8.92
CA ASP A 142 15.13 25.16 -10.27
C ASP A 142 15.14 23.63 -10.23
N ASN A 143 15.73 23.03 -9.20
CA ASN A 143 15.78 21.60 -8.96
C ASN A 143 14.80 21.14 -7.85
N PHE A 144 13.72 21.88 -7.65
CA PHE A 144 12.75 21.57 -6.61
C PHE A 144 12.08 20.23 -6.84
N GLN A 145 12.16 19.38 -5.84
CA GLN A 145 11.47 18.09 -5.82
C GLN A 145 10.13 18.22 -5.12
N THR A 146 9.07 17.91 -5.85
CA THR A 146 7.70 17.93 -5.32
C THR A 146 7.49 16.84 -4.26
N HIS A 147 6.59 17.10 -3.30
CA HIS A 147 6.08 16.09 -2.38
C HIS A 147 4.98 15.23 -3.00
N VAL A 148 4.50 15.58 -4.20
CA VAL A 148 3.52 14.77 -4.94
C VAL A 148 4.22 13.52 -5.48
N VAL A 149 3.73 12.37 -5.07
CA VAL A 149 4.35 11.05 -5.30
C VAL A 149 3.29 10.03 -5.71
N PRO A 150 3.69 8.88 -6.29
CA PRO A 150 2.76 7.82 -6.62
C PRO A 150 1.94 7.35 -5.43
N ILE A 151 0.63 7.14 -5.65
CA ILE A 151 -0.28 6.48 -4.71
C ILE A 151 -0.73 5.16 -5.32
N ILE A 152 -0.55 4.08 -4.57
CA ILE A 152 -1.18 2.80 -4.82
C ILE A 152 -2.46 2.78 -3.98
N ALA A 153 -3.62 2.76 -4.62
CA ALA A 153 -4.91 2.84 -3.96
C ALA A 153 -5.64 1.49 -4.01
N ASP A 154 -6.14 1.06 -2.86
CA ASP A 154 -6.90 -0.17 -2.69
C ASP A 154 -8.35 0.04 -3.13
N ILE A 155 -8.83 -0.77 -4.06
CA ILE A 155 -10.22 -0.82 -4.50
C ILE A 155 -10.95 -2.04 -3.91
N ASP A 156 -10.35 -2.73 -2.94
CA ASP A 156 -10.84 -4.00 -2.43
C ASP A 156 -11.13 -4.99 -3.59
N ALA A 157 -12.28 -5.63 -3.57
CA ALA A 157 -12.75 -6.52 -4.64
C ALA A 157 -13.60 -5.79 -5.71
N GLY A 158 -13.56 -4.44 -5.76
CA GLY A 158 -14.25 -3.62 -6.75
C GLY A 158 -15.66 -3.17 -6.38
N PHE A 159 -16.14 -3.46 -5.17
CA PHE A 159 -17.45 -3.05 -4.65
C PHE A 159 -18.65 -3.42 -5.55
N GLY A 160 -18.57 -4.56 -6.21
CA GLY A 160 -19.62 -5.11 -7.07
C GLY A 160 -19.06 -5.88 -8.27
N ASN A 161 -19.76 -5.82 -9.39
CA ASN A 161 -19.32 -6.41 -10.64
C ASN A 161 -18.30 -5.54 -11.39
N GLU A 162 -17.94 -5.91 -12.61
CA GLU A 162 -16.97 -5.18 -13.44
C GLU A 162 -17.38 -3.75 -13.76
N GLU A 163 -18.68 -3.48 -13.93
CA GLU A 163 -19.19 -2.13 -14.17
C GLU A 163 -19.04 -1.24 -12.92
N ALA A 164 -19.38 -1.76 -11.73
CA ALA A 164 -19.16 -1.06 -10.47
C ALA A 164 -17.67 -0.78 -10.25
N THR A 165 -16.82 -1.74 -10.57
CA THR A 165 -15.35 -1.61 -10.51
C THR A 165 -14.85 -0.53 -11.45
N TYR A 166 -15.32 -0.49 -12.71
CA TYR A 166 -14.99 0.55 -13.68
C TYR A 166 -15.34 1.95 -13.16
N LEU A 167 -16.57 2.15 -12.68
CA LEU A 167 -17.04 3.44 -12.20
C LEU A 167 -16.21 3.94 -10.99
N LEU A 168 -15.88 3.04 -10.07
CA LEU A 168 -15.06 3.40 -8.91
C LEU A 168 -13.61 3.68 -9.31
N ALA A 169 -13.01 2.83 -10.15
CA ALA A 169 -11.66 3.05 -10.67
C ALA A 169 -11.53 4.40 -11.38
N LYS A 170 -12.51 4.73 -12.24
CA LYS A 170 -12.58 6.03 -12.90
C LYS A 170 -12.55 7.18 -11.90
N LYS A 171 -13.38 7.11 -10.86
CA LYS A 171 -13.41 8.13 -9.80
C LYS A 171 -12.09 8.25 -9.05
N MET A 172 -11.43 7.14 -8.78
CA MET A 172 -10.11 7.13 -8.11
C MET A 172 -9.01 7.75 -8.98
N ILE A 173 -9.01 7.47 -10.28
CA ILE A 173 -8.06 8.03 -11.24
C ILE A 173 -8.30 9.53 -11.41
N GLU A 174 -9.54 9.99 -11.52
CA GLU A 174 -9.92 11.41 -11.54
C GLU A 174 -9.46 12.14 -10.27
N ALA A 175 -9.47 11.46 -9.12
CA ALA A 175 -8.96 11.99 -7.85
C ALA A 175 -7.41 12.07 -7.82
N GLY A 176 -6.71 11.32 -8.66
CA GLY A 176 -5.25 11.38 -8.79
C GLY A 176 -4.51 10.05 -8.62
N ALA A 177 -5.18 8.92 -8.45
CA ALA A 177 -4.52 7.63 -8.33
C ALA A 177 -3.80 7.24 -9.61
N CYS A 178 -2.52 6.89 -9.53
CA CYS A 178 -1.75 6.36 -10.64
C CYS A 178 -1.70 4.83 -10.66
N ALA A 179 -1.99 4.20 -9.52
CA ALA A 179 -2.00 2.75 -9.39
C ALA A 179 -3.23 2.29 -8.58
N ILE A 180 -3.87 1.24 -9.05
CA ILE A 180 -5.03 0.63 -8.40
C ILE A 180 -4.73 -0.83 -8.11
N GLN A 181 -4.90 -1.23 -6.84
CA GLN A 181 -4.82 -2.62 -6.42
C GLN A 181 -6.21 -3.19 -6.30
N ILE A 182 -6.44 -4.35 -6.91
CA ILE A 182 -7.71 -5.09 -6.88
C ILE A 182 -7.47 -6.54 -6.54
N GLU A 183 -8.37 -7.14 -5.74
CA GLU A 183 -8.28 -8.52 -5.29
C GLU A 183 -9.40 -9.41 -5.82
N ASN A 184 -9.16 -10.74 -5.81
CA ASN A 184 -10.08 -11.74 -6.35
C ASN A 184 -11.13 -12.26 -5.36
N GLN A 185 -11.33 -11.59 -4.23
CA GLN A 185 -12.40 -11.94 -3.29
C GLN A 185 -13.78 -11.49 -3.78
N VAL A 186 -14.83 -12.08 -3.24
CA VAL A 186 -16.21 -11.63 -3.44
C VAL A 186 -16.46 -10.38 -2.62
N SER A 187 -16.96 -9.30 -3.24
CA SER A 187 -17.09 -7.98 -2.60
C SER A 187 -17.98 -7.98 -1.35
N ASP A 188 -19.09 -8.72 -1.38
CA ASP A 188 -20.06 -8.80 -0.26
C ASP A 188 -19.72 -9.90 0.77
N GLU A 189 -18.62 -10.63 0.58
CA GLU A 189 -18.13 -11.68 1.48
C GLU A 189 -16.62 -11.53 1.75
N LYS A 190 -16.07 -10.34 1.47
CA LYS A 190 -14.65 -10.04 1.63
C LYS A 190 -14.22 -10.16 3.09
N GLN A 191 -13.03 -10.74 3.29
CA GLN A 191 -12.35 -10.83 4.57
C GLN A 191 -10.96 -10.20 4.46
N CYS A 192 -10.40 -9.78 5.60
CA CYS A 192 -8.99 -9.40 5.66
C CYS A 192 -8.12 -10.58 5.20
N GLY A 193 -7.05 -10.29 4.46
CA GLY A 193 -6.19 -11.30 3.82
C GLY A 193 -5.63 -12.37 4.77
N HIS A 194 -5.54 -12.07 6.07
CA HIS A 194 -5.03 -12.97 7.11
C HIS A 194 -6.15 -13.67 7.93
N GLN A 195 -7.40 -13.53 7.52
CA GLN A 195 -8.55 -14.21 8.15
C GLN A 195 -8.95 -15.47 7.37
N ASP A 196 -9.57 -16.40 8.10
CA ASP A 196 -10.20 -17.58 7.51
C ASP A 196 -11.50 -17.23 6.79
N GLY A 197 -12.00 -18.16 5.97
CA GLY A 197 -13.31 -18.03 5.32
C GLY A 197 -13.33 -17.13 4.09
N LYS A 198 -12.17 -16.84 3.51
CA LYS A 198 -12.09 -16.09 2.25
C LYS A 198 -12.77 -16.83 1.11
N VAL A 199 -13.57 -16.10 0.32
CA VAL A 199 -14.35 -16.59 -0.81
C VAL A 199 -13.91 -15.87 -2.07
N THR A 200 -13.44 -16.61 -3.08
CA THR A 200 -13.04 -16.02 -4.35
C THR A 200 -14.21 -15.90 -5.33
N VAL A 201 -14.12 -14.92 -6.24
CA VAL A 201 -14.99 -14.81 -7.40
C VAL A 201 -14.60 -15.86 -8.46
N PRO A 202 -15.48 -16.18 -9.41
CA PRO A 202 -15.10 -16.92 -10.60
C PRO A 202 -13.92 -16.22 -11.29
N HIS A 203 -12.99 -17.01 -11.80
CA HIS A 203 -11.76 -16.48 -12.39
C HIS A 203 -12.03 -15.50 -13.54
N ALA A 204 -13.00 -15.81 -14.41
CA ALA A 204 -13.41 -14.92 -15.50
C ALA A 204 -13.92 -13.55 -15.04
N ASP A 205 -14.61 -13.50 -13.91
CA ASP A 205 -15.12 -12.25 -13.32
C ASP A 205 -13.97 -11.38 -12.79
N PHE A 206 -12.97 -12.00 -12.17
CA PHE A 206 -11.78 -11.28 -11.73
C PHE A 206 -11.02 -10.65 -12.92
N LEU A 207 -10.83 -11.40 -14.00
CA LEU A 207 -10.20 -10.88 -15.21
C LEU A 207 -11.04 -9.78 -15.87
N ALA A 208 -12.38 -9.87 -15.83
CA ALA A 208 -13.25 -8.81 -16.32
C ALA A 208 -13.07 -7.50 -15.51
N LYS A 209 -12.94 -7.60 -14.19
CA LYS A 209 -12.67 -6.45 -13.32
C LYS A 209 -11.28 -5.82 -13.60
N ILE A 210 -10.24 -6.62 -13.83
CA ILE A 210 -8.92 -6.12 -14.24
C ILE A 210 -9.02 -5.31 -15.54
N ARG A 211 -9.72 -5.87 -16.55
CA ARG A 211 -9.95 -5.16 -17.83
C ARG A 211 -10.76 -3.88 -17.65
N ALA A 212 -11.74 -3.87 -16.73
CA ALA A 212 -12.52 -2.68 -16.39
C ALA A 212 -11.64 -1.55 -15.81
N VAL A 213 -10.72 -1.87 -14.91
CA VAL A 213 -9.75 -0.90 -14.38
C VAL A 213 -8.82 -0.40 -15.49
N ARG A 214 -8.32 -1.29 -16.36
CA ARG A 214 -7.48 -0.91 -17.51
C ARG A 214 -8.22 0.02 -18.45
N TYR A 215 -9.48 -0.27 -18.75
CA TYR A 215 -10.30 0.58 -19.59
C TYR A 215 -10.47 1.98 -19.00
N ALA A 216 -10.70 2.10 -17.68
CA ALA A 216 -10.79 3.39 -17.01
C ALA A 216 -9.51 4.23 -17.15
N PHE A 217 -8.32 3.63 -17.01
CA PHE A 217 -7.06 4.31 -17.25
C PHE A 217 -6.91 4.82 -18.68
N ILE A 218 -7.24 3.99 -19.67
CA ILE A 218 -7.17 4.34 -21.11
C ILE A 218 -8.16 5.46 -21.44
N GLU A 219 -9.41 5.34 -21.00
CA GLU A 219 -10.45 6.34 -21.26
C GLU A 219 -10.07 7.72 -20.73
N LEU A 220 -9.43 7.78 -19.56
CA LEU A 220 -8.99 9.02 -18.93
C LEU A 220 -7.63 9.53 -19.45
N GLY A 221 -7.04 8.83 -20.41
CA GLY A 221 -5.74 9.19 -20.98
C GLY A 221 -4.58 9.08 -19.99
N VAL A 222 -4.66 8.16 -19.04
CA VAL A 222 -3.58 7.78 -18.09
C VAL A 222 -3.02 6.44 -18.54
N GLU A 223 -2.45 6.39 -19.73
CA GLU A 223 -2.01 5.15 -20.40
C GLU A 223 -0.97 4.37 -19.58
N ASN A 224 -0.11 5.09 -18.86
CA ASN A 224 0.91 4.52 -17.97
C ASN A 224 0.38 4.09 -16.60
N GLY A 225 -0.93 4.18 -16.35
CA GLY A 225 -1.54 3.73 -15.10
C GLY A 225 -1.24 2.27 -14.78
N ILE A 226 -1.06 1.97 -13.51
CA ILE A 226 -0.61 0.67 -13.00
C ILE A 226 -1.77 -0.09 -12.39
N ILE A 227 -1.88 -1.38 -12.69
CA ILE A 227 -2.82 -2.30 -12.04
C ILE A 227 -2.03 -3.33 -11.26
N VAL A 228 -2.31 -3.41 -9.95
CA VAL A 228 -1.79 -4.43 -9.05
C VAL A 228 -2.88 -5.48 -8.85
N ALA A 229 -2.72 -6.66 -9.43
CA ALA A 229 -3.67 -7.76 -9.24
C ALA A 229 -3.28 -8.57 -8.01
N ARG A 230 -4.12 -8.52 -6.97
CA ARG A 230 -3.95 -9.28 -5.75
C ARG A 230 -4.72 -10.59 -5.85
N THR A 231 -4.06 -11.69 -5.45
CA THR A 231 -4.71 -12.99 -5.27
C THR A 231 -4.65 -13.41 -3.80
N ASP A 232 -5.82 -13.80 -3.29
CA ASP A 232 -6.00 -14.41 -1.97
C ASP A 232 -6.13 -15.93 -2.03
N SER A 233 -5.92 -16.53 -3.20
CA SER A 233 -6.15 -17.95 -3.46
C SER A 233 -5.26 -18.87 -2.63
N LEU A 234 -4.12 -18.41 -2.10
CA LEU A 234 -3.27 -19.22 -1.24
C LEU A 234 -4.03 -19.69 0.01
N GLY A 235 -4.72 -18.77 0.69
CA GLY A 235 -5.50 -19.05 1.90
C GLY A 235 -7.00 -19.20 1.69
N ALA A 236 -7.53 -18.95 0.46
CA ALA A 236 -8.96 -19.07 0.19
C ALA A 236 -9.36 -20.52 -0.13
N GLY A 237 -10.19 -21.11 0.70
CA GLY A 237 -10.70 -22.47 0.52
C GLY A 237 -12.05 -22.57 -0.22
N LEU A 238 -12.68 -21.44 -0.51
CA LEU A 238 -14.06 -21.37 -1.01
C LEU A 238 -14.19 -20.48 -2.25
N THR A 239 -15.19 -20.78 -3.09
CA THR A 239 -15.64 -19.89 -4.16
C THR A 239 -17.18 -19.80 -4.16
N LYS A 240 -17.69 -18.62 -4.53
CA LYS A 240 -19.14 -18.36 -4.57
C LYS A 240 -19.80 -18.95 -5.79
N GLN A 241 -19.10 -18.94 -6.91
CA GLN A 241 -19.59 -19.40 -8.19
C GLN A 241 -18.55 -20.27 -8.89
N ILE A 242 -19.02 -21.00 -9.87
CA ILE A 242 -18.21 -21.89 -10.70
C ILE A 242 -17.96 -21.18 -12.04
N ALA A 243 -16.73 -21.29 -12.56
CA ALA A 243 -16.40 -20.76 -13.87
C ALA A 243 -17.18 -21.49 -14.97
N VAL A 244 -17.75 -20.75 -15.90
CA VAL A 244 -18.36 -21.32 -17.10
C VAL A 244 -17.26 -21.77 -18.03
N THR A 245 -17.39 -23.01 -18.54
CA THR A 245 -16.48 -23.54 -19.55
C THR A 245 -17.26 -23.92 -20.80
N ASN A 246 -16.74 -23.55 -21.97
CA ASN A 246 -17.34 -23.89 -23.26
C ASN A 246 -16.60 -25.05 -23.95
N GLU A 247 -15.26 -25.06 -23.81
CA GLU A 247 -14.40 -26.03 -24.49
C GLU A 247 -13.45 -26.72 -23.50
N PRO A 248 -13.10 -27.98 -23.74
CA PRO A 248 -12.05 -28.66 -22.98
C PRO A 248 -10.72 -27.90 -23.07
N GLY A 249 -10.08 -27.68 -21.92
CA GLY A 249 -8.80 -27.00 -21.84
C GLY A 249 -8.87 -25.47 -21.87
N ASP A 250 -10.07 -24.88 -21.94
CA ASP A 250 -10.21 -23.44 -21.73
C ASP A 250 -9.88 -23.07 -20.29
N LEU A 251 -9.80 -21.77 -20.00
CA LEU A 251 -9.40 -21.26 -18.70
C LEU A 251 -10.36 -21.71 -17.59
N GLY A 252 -11.66 -21.76 -17.87
CA GLY A 252 -12.65 -22.23 -16.92
C GLY A 252 -12.49 -23.72 -16.61
N ASP A 253 -12.21 -24.55 -17.64
CA ASP A 253 -11.94 -25.99 -17.49
C ASP A 253 -10.70 -26.23 -16.59
N GLN A 254 -9.63 -25.45 -16.80
CA GLN A 254 -8.42 -25.50 -15.96
C GLN A 254 -8.74 -25.10 -14.52
N TYR A 255 -9.43 -23.98 -14.32
CA TYR A 255 -9.76 -23.46 -12.99
C TYR A 255 -10.70 -24.40 -12.22
N ASN A 256 -11.70 -24.96 -12.88
CA ASN A 256 -12.65 -25.92 -12.28
C ASN A 256 -11.94 -27.21 -11.81
N SER A 257 -10.77 -27.53 -12.35
CA SER A 257 -9.99 -28.69 -11.91
C SER A 257 -9.57 -28.63 -10.45
N PHE A 258 -9.53 -27.43 -9.85
CA PHE A 258 -9.23 -27.23 -8.45
C PHE A 258 -10.45 -27.43 -7.52
N LEU A 259 -11.67 -27.55 -8.04
CA LEU A 259 -12.86 -27.76 -7.23
C LEU A 259 -12.92 -29.18 -6.64
N ASP A 260 -13.30 -29.25 -5.35
CA ASP A 260 -13.62 -30.53 -4.71
C ASP A 260 -14.97 -31.04 -5.26
N GLY A 261 -15.02 -32.33 -5.63
CA GLY A 261 -16.22 -32.92 -6.21
C GLY A 261 -16.00 -34.33 -6.76
N ASP A 262 -17.03 -34.89 -7.32
CA ASP A 262 -17.05 -36.24 -7.90
C ASP A 262 -16.98 -36.17 -9.43
N VAL A 263 -16.13 -36.99 -10.04
CA VAL A 263 -16.12 -37.17 -11.50
C VAL A 263 -17.34 -37.98 -11.89
N VAL A 264 -18.09 -37.51 -12.87
CA VAL A 264 -19.29 -38.19 -13.39
C VAL A 264 -19.09 -38.55 -14.86
N GLN A 265 -19.81 -39.59 -15.34
CA GLN A 265 -19.68 -40.06 -16.71
C GLN A 265 -20.51 -39.24 -17.68
N THR A 266 -21.71 -38.84 -17.24
CA THR A 266 -22.67 -38.08 -18.03
C THR A 266 -23.29 -36.97 -17.20
N ALA A 267 -23.84 -35.95 -17.85
CA ALA A 267 -24.55 -34.88 -17.16
C ALA A 267 -25.90 -35.39 -16.54
N ASP A 268 -26.42 -36.53 -17.00
CA ASP A 268 -27.64 -37.13 -16.48
C ASP A 268 -27.44 -37.93 -15.18
N ASP A 269 -26.14 -38.17 -14.80
CA ASP A 269 -25.80 -38.87 -13.57
C ASP A 269 -25.91 -38.01 -12.29
N VAL A 270 -26.51 -36.82 -12.39
CA VAL A 270 -26.68 -35.89 -11.30
C VAL A 270 -28.12 -35.71 -10.89
N ALA A 271 -28.32 -35.56 -9.58
CA ALA A 271 -29.66 -35.25 -9.05
C ALA A 271 -30.15 -33.88 -9.51
N ASN A 272 -31.45 -33.72 -9.56
CA ASN A 272 -32.05 -32.46 -9.95
C ASN A 272 -31.62 -31.33 -8.99
N GLY A 273 -31.03 -30.29 -9.56
CA GLY A 273 -30.51 -29.14 -8.82
C GLY A 273 -28.98 -29.17 -8.58
N ASP A 274 -28.28 -30.25 -8.90
CA ASP A 274 -26.83 -30.29 -8.93
C ASP A 274 -26.28 -29.62 -10.20
N VAL A 275 -25.04 -29.17 -10.11
CA VAL A 275 -24.30 -28.56 -11.23
C VAL A 275 -23.24 -29.54 -11.71
N VAL A 276 -23.07 -29.65 -13.01
CA VAL A 276 -21.94 -30.40 -13.64
C VAL A 276 -21.14 -29.43 -14.49
N VAL A 277 -19.84 -29.44 -14.31
CA VAL A 277 -18.89 -28.57 -15.03
C VAL A 277 -17.81 -29.41 -15.70
N LYS A 278 -17.13 -28.83 -16.69
CA LYS A 278 -15.90 -29.39 -17.21
C LYS A 278 -14.72 -29.04 -16.29
N ALA A 279 -13.84 -29.98 -16.07
CA ALA A 279 -12.66 -29.85 -15.24
C ALA A 279 -11.55 -30.75 -15.81
N ASN A 280 -10.52 -30.19 -16.42
CA ASN A 280 -9.48 -30.93 -17.15
C ASN A 280 -10.04 -31.92 -18.18
N GLY A 281 -11.00 -31.51 -18.96
CA GLY A 281 -11.65 -32.32 -19.98
C GLY A 281 -12.61 -33.39 -19.45
N GLN A 282 -12.78 -33.53 -18.14
CA GLN A 282 -13.71 -34.44 -17.49
C GLN A 282 -14.98 -33.71 -17.03
N LEU A 283 -16.04 -34.44 -16.78
CA LEU A 283 -17.22 -33.90 -16.12
C LEU A 283 -17.08 -34.05 -14.61
N LEU A 284 -17.21 -32.95 -13.90
CA LEU A 284 -17.09 -32.85 -12.45
C LEU A 284 -18.44 -32.36 -11.89
N ARG A 285 -18.94 -33.02 -10.85
CA ARG A 285 -20.01 -32.52 -9.98
C ARG A 285 -19.35 -31.89 -8.75
N PRO A 286 -19.19 -30.54 -8.68
CA PRO A 286 -18.58 -29.87 -7.55
C PRO A 286 -19.42 -30.05 -6.28
N LYS A 287 -18.73 -30.20 -5.16
CA LYS A 287 -19.34 -30.31 -3.84
C LYS A 287 -19.86 -28.95 -3.36
N ARG A 288 -21.17 -28.80 -3.35
CA ARG A 288 -21.86 -27.62 -2.86
C ARG A 288 -22.08 -27.71 -1.35
N LEU A 289 -21.71 -26.68 -0.62
CA LEU A 289 -21.95 -26.57 0.82
C LEU A 289 -23.37 -26.08 1.11
N ALA A 290 -23.83 -26.25 2.36
CA ALA A 290 -25.13 -25.76 2.82
C ALA A 290 -25.28 -24.22 2.67
N SER A 291 -24.18 -23.49 2.72
CA SER A 291 -24.13 -22.05 2.45
C SER A 291 -24.34 -21.68 0.97
N GLY A 292 -24.33 -22.65 0.06
CA GLY A 292 -24.37 -22.42 -1.38
C GLY A 292 -23.00 -22.27 -2.04
N LEU A 293 -21.93 -22.15 -1.25
CA LEU A 293 -20.55 -22.03 -1.73
C LEU A 293 -20.00 -23.37 -2.21
N PHE A 294 -18.92 -23.32 -2.98
CA PHE A 294 -18.17 -24.49 -3.42
C PHE A 294 -16.79 -24.50 -2.78
N ARG A 295 -16.26 -25.70 -2.55
CA ARG A 295 -14.95 -25.89 -1.92
C ARG A 295 -13.88 -26.20 -2.96
N PHE A 296 -12.69 -25.69 -2.74
CA PHE A 296 -11.50 -26.12 -3.46
C PHE A 296 -10.88 -27.37 -2.81
N LYS A 297 -10.17 -28.17 -3.61
CA LYS A 297 -9.36 -29.27 -3.12
C LYS A 297 -8.27 -28.77 -2.17
N PRO A 298 -7.97 -29.50 -1.11
CA PRO A 298 -6.83 -29.19 -0.24
C PRO A 298 -5.52 -29.11 -1.04
N ASN A 299 -4.59 -28.29 -0.59
CA ASN A 299 -3.24 -28.14 -1.14
C ASN A 299 -3.19 -27.65 -2.62
N THR A 300 -4.21 -26.96 -3.08
CA THR A 300 -4.22 -26.35 -4.43
C THR A 300 -3.99 -24.87 -4.44
N GLY A 301 -3.72 -24.26 -3.28
CA GLY A 301 -3.60 -22.79 -3.13
C GLY A 301 -2.49 -22.21 -4.01
N GLU A 302 -1.29 -22.76 -3.99
CA GLU A 302 -0.18 -22.27 -4.81
C GLU A 302 -0.44 -22.41 -6.31
N ASP A 303 -1.04 -23.53 -6.76
CA ASP A 303 -1.37 -23.73 -8.17
C ASP A 303 -2.41 -22.72 -8.65
N ARG A 304 -3.41 -22.42 -7.81
CA ARG A 304 -4.41 -21.37 -8.10
C ARG A 304 -3.78 -19.99 -8.14
N VAL A 305 -2.87 -19.67 -7.20
CA VAL A 305 -2.11 -18.42 -7.20
C VAL A 305 -1.33 -18.25 -8.51
N VAL A 306 -0.62 -19.28 -8.94
CA VAL A 306 0.16 -19.25 -10.19
C VAL A 306 -0.76 -18.99 -11.39
N LEU A 307 -1.89 -19.68 -11.48
CA LEU A 307 -2.87 -19.47 -12.55
C LEU A 307 -3.47 -18.05 -12.52
N ASP A 308 -3.89 -17.57 -11.34
CA ASP A 308 -4.43 -16.22 -11.16
C ASP A 308 -3.41 -15.16 -11.61
N CYS A 309 -2.16 -15.31 -11.22
CA CYS A 309 -1.10 -14.36 -11.54
C CYS A 309 -0.78 -14.31 -13.03
N ILE A 310 -0.60 -15.47 -13.68
CA ILE A 310 -0.31 -15.54 -15.11
C ILE A 310 -1.45 -14.89 -15.91
N THR A 311 -2.67 -15.27 -15.63
CA THR A 311 -3.83 -14.79 -16.37
C THR A 311 -4.14 -13.32 -16.10
N SER A 312 -3.88 -12.83 -14.88
CA SER A 312 -4.02 -11.40 -14.55
C SER A 312 -3.05 -10.55 -15.38
N LEU A 313 -1.78 -10.94 -15.47
CA LEU A 313 -0.79 -10.24 -16.30
C LEU A 313 -1.17 -10.28 -17.79
N GLN A 314 -1.67 -11.40 -18.29
CA GLN A 314 -2.15 -11.54 -19.67
C GLN A 314 -3.42 -10.73 -19.98
N ASN A 315 -4.15 -10.28 -18.94
CA ASN A 315 -5.40 -9.52 -19.07
C ASN A 315 -5.28 -8.05 -18.63
N GLY A 316 -4.07 -7.53 -18.53
CA GLY A 316 -3.84 -6.08 -18.36
C GLY A 316 -3.38 -5.65 -16.98
N ALA A 317 -3.11 -6.55 -16.05
CA ALA A 317 -2.37 -6.24 -14.83
C ALA A 317 -0.89 -5.97 -15.16
N ASP A 318 -0.25 -5.12 -14.37
CA ASP A 318 1.17 -4.77 -14.51
C ASP A 318 2.01 -5.42 -13.43
N LEU A 319 1.48 -5.47 -12.23
CA LEU A 319 2.10 -6.03 -11.03
C LEU A 319 1.16 -7.00 -10.36
N LEU A 320 1.73 -7.88 -9.58
CA LEU A 320 1.03 -8.89 -8.82
C LEU A 320 1.14 -8.62 -7.31
N TRP A 321 0.17 -9.12 -6.56
CA TRP A 321 0.27 -9.21 -5.11
C TRP A 321 -0.25 -10.57 -4.68
N ILE A 322 0.63 -11.39 -4.13
CA ILE A 322 0.28 -12.69 -3.55
C ILE A 322 0.10 -12.47 -2.05
N GLU A 323 -1.12 -12.63 -1.54
CA GLU A 323 -1.36 -12.57 -0.10
C GLU A 323 -0.88 -13.88 0.54
N THR A 324 0.10 -13.77 1.44
CA THR A 324 0.75 -14.91 2.11
C THR A 324 0.39 -14.98 3.59
N GLU A 325 0.55 -16.14 4.20
CA GLU A 325 0.29 -16.36 5.63
C GLU A 325 1.49 -16.00 6.51
N LYS A 326 2.67 -15.94 5.91
CA LYS A 326 3.93 -15.67 6.61
C LYS A 326 4.96 -15.04 5.66
N PRO A 327 5.93 -14.27 6.20
CA PRO A 327 6.98 -13.64 5.40
C PRO A 327 8.12 -14.64 5.09
N HIS A 328 7.93 -15.49 4.08
CA HIS A 328 8.90 -16.51 3.69
C HIS A 328 9.35 -16.32 2.25
N VAL A 329 10.57 -15.76 2.05
CA VAL A 329 11.11 -15.41 0.73
C VAL A 329 11.14 -16.63 -0.21
N GLY A 330 11.59 -17.78 0.28
CA GLY A 330 11.69 -19.00 -0.55
C GLY A 330 10.33 -19.49 -1.08
N GLN A 331 9.26 -19.41 -0.29
CA GLN A 331 7.90 -19.77 -0.75
C GLN A 331 7.43 -18.81 -1.84
N ILE A 332 7.61 -17.51 -1.63
CA ILE A 332 7.22 -16.49 -2.63
C ILE A 332 8.02 -16.70 -3.92
N ALA A 333 9.34 -16.87 -3.82
CA ALA A 333 10.22 -17.12 -4.96
C ALA A 333 9.83 -18.39 -5.73
N GLY A 334 9.43 -19.44 -5.03
CA GLY A 334 8.96 -20.69 -5.67
C GLY A 334 7.74 -20.46 -6.57
N MET A 335 6.73 -19.74 -6.08
CA MET A 335 5.56 -19.37 -6.88
C MET A 335 5.93 -18.44 -8.04
N VAL A 336 6.75 -17.41 -7.78
CA VAL A 336 7.17 -16.43 -8.79
C VAL A 336 7.98 -17.07 -9.91
N ASN A 337 8.85 -18.03 -9.62
CA ASN A 337 9.61 -18.76 -10.64
C ASN A 337 8.68 -19.52 -11.60
N ARG A 338 7.64 -20.18 -11.07
CA ARG A 338 6.61 -20.83 -11.89
C ARG A 338 5.82 -19.83 -12.76
N ILE A 339 5.51 -18.65 -12.23
CA ILE A 339 4.87 -17.59 -13.01
C ILE A 339 5.79 -17.10 -14.12
N ARG A 340 7.08 -16.93 -13.84
CA ARG A 340 8.10 -16.47 -14.79
C ARG A 340 8.43 -17.45 -15.90
N GLU A 341 8.13 -18.72 -15.76
CA GLU A 341 8.17 -19.67 -16.87
C GLU A 341 7.24 -19.28 -18.02
N VAL A 342 6.14 -18.57 -17.72
CA VAL A 342 5.14 -18.12 -18.71
C VAL A 342 5.24 -16.60 -18.96
N VAL A 343 5.46 -15.80 -17.92
CA VAL A 343 5.59 -14.35 -17.99
C VAL A 343 6.92 -13.93 -17.35
N PRO A 344 8.01 -13.90 -18.11
CA PRO A 344 9.37 -13.76 -17.58
C PRO A 344 9.62 -12.51 -16.71
N ASN A 345 8.92 -11.42 -17.00
CA ASN A 345 9.11 -10.13 -16.31
C ASN A 345 8.10 -9.90 -15.15
N ALA A 346 7.46 -10.95 -14.66
CA ALA A 346 6.54 -10.83 -13.54
C ALA A 346 7.21 -10.22 -12.30
N LYS A 347 6.55 -9.23 -11.71
CA LYS A 347 7.01 -8.48 -10.52
C LYS A 347 5.86 -8.34 -9.52
N LEU A 348 6.23 -8.21 -8.25
CA LEU A 348 5.28 -8.17 -7.16
C LEU A 348 5.31 -6.85 -6.41
N VAL A 349 4.15 -6.49 -5.89
CA VAL A 349 3.95 -5.69 -4.69
C VAL A 349 3.78 -6.67 -3.52
N TYR A 350 4.37 -6.39 -2.37
CA TYR A 350 4.27 -7.28 -1.21
C TYR A 350 3.88 -6.53 0.06
N ASN A 351 2.92 -7.10 0.77
CA ASN A 351 2.49 -6.63 2.08
C ASN A 351 3.40 -7.18 3.18
N ASN A 352 4.26 -6.32 3.72
CA ASN A 352 4.98 -6.61 4.96
C ASN A 352 4.00 -6.45 6.13
N SER A 353 3.04 -7.36 6.21
CA SER A 353 1.87 -7.22 7.07
C SER A 353 2.21 -7.09 8.55
N PRO A 354 1.61 -6.13 9.27
CA PRO A 354 1.70 -6.09 10.73
C PRO A 354 0.92 -7.21 11.43
N SER A 355 0.11 -7.99 10.70
CA SER A 355 -0.54 -9.20 11.22
C SER A 355 0.46 -10.36 11.44
N PHE A 356 1.61 -10.32 10.76
CA PHE A 356 2.66 -11.28 11.01
C PHE A 356 3.33 -10.99 12.37
N ASN A 357 3.55 -12.01 13.16
CA ASN A 357 4.53 -11.92 14.24
C ASN A 357 5.92 -12.07 13.62
N TRP A 358 6.53 -10.96 13.18
CA TRP A 358 7.83 -10.93 12.51
C TRP A 358 8.93 -11.61 13.32
N THR A 359 9.02 -11.28 14.60
CA THR A 359 10.02 -11.87 15.53
C THR A 359 9.88 -13.39 15.59
N LEU A 360 8.67 -13.88 15.88
CA LEU A 360 8.43 -15.31 15.99
C LEU A 360 8.69 -16.05 14.66
N ASN A 361 8.20 -15.51 13.53
CA ASN A 361 8.37 -16.12 12.22
C ASN A 361 9.85 -16.28 11.85
N PHE A 362 10.65 -15.24 12.07
CA PHE A 362 12.07 -15.28 11.70
C PHE A 362 12.91 -16.11 12.67
N ARG A 363 12.63 -16.05 13.95
CA ARG A 363 13.27 -16.95 14.95
C ARG A 363 12.96 -18.41 14.62
N GLN A 364 11.74 -18.73 14.26
CA GLN A 364 11.39 -20.09 13.83
C GLN A 364 12.12 -20.50 12.55
N GLN A 365 12.19 -19.63 11.54
CA GLN A 365 12.93 -19.92 10.31
C GLN A 365 14.43 -20.15 10.55
N VAL A 366 15.05 -19.37 11.45
CA VAL A 366 16.47 -19.58 11.82
C VAL A 366 16.62 -20.90 12.57
N PHE A 367 15.73 -21.18 13.53
CA PHE A 367 15.73 -22.42 14.27
C PHE A 367 15.66 -23.64 13.34
N ASP A 368 14.70 -23.64 12.41
CA ASP A 368 14.49 -24.73 11.46
C ASP A 368 15.74 -24.90 10.55
N SER A 369 16.30 -23.80 10.03
CA SER A 369 17.51 -23.82 9.20
C SER A 369 18.71 -24.39 9.94
N TRP A 370 18.93 -23.98 11.19
CA TRP A 370 20.06 -24.49 11.99
C TRP A 370 19.88 -25.96 12.39
N ALA A 371 18.64 -26.38 12.68
CA ALA A 371 18.34 -27.77 12.94
C ALA A 371 18.63 -28.69 11.71
N GLU A 372 18.25 -28.21 10.53
CA GLU A 372 18.53 -28.88 9.26
C GLU A 372 20.04 -28.99 8.97
N GLU A 373 20.81 -27.97 9.35
CA GLU A 373 22.28 -27.94 9.25
C GLU A 373 22.95 -28.79 10.32
N GLY A 374 22.19 -29.41 11.24
CA GLY A 374 22.72 -30.29 12.31
C GLY A 374 23.33 -29.51 13.48
N GLN A 375 23.02 -28.23 13.62
CA GLN A 375 23.41 -27.44 14.80
C GLN A 375 22.61 -27.89 16.02
N ASP A 376 23.22 -27.75 17.22
CA ASP A 376 22.56 -28.05 18.46
C ASP A 376 21.61 -26.88 18.82
N VAL A 377 20.35 -27.03 18.46
CA VAL A 377 19.29 -26.08 18.74
C VAL A 377 18.27 -26.68 19.71
N PHE A 378 17.95 -25.95 20.77
CA PHE A 378 16.94 -26.38 21.72
C PHE A 378 15.52 -26.13 21.17
N ALA A 379 14.62 -27.08 21.35
CA ALA A 379 13.19 -26.85 21.11
C ALA A 379 12.65 -25.88 22.15
N TYR A 380 12.13 -24.74 21.66
CA TYR A 380 11.53 -23.71 22.53
C TYR A 380 10.01 -23.74 22.43
N ALA A 381 9.35 -23.48 23.55
CA ALA A 381 7.96 -23.08 23.50
C ALA A 381 7.83 -21.69 22.84
N ARG A 382 6.69 -21.45 22.19
CA ARG A 382 6.44 -20.16 21.48
C ARG A 382 6.67 -18.95 22.36
N ASP A 383 6.26 -19.03 23.64
CA ASP A 383 6.39 -17.92 24.59
C ASP A 383 7.86 -17.65 24.95
N GLU A 384 8.71 -18.69 24.99
CA GLU A 384 10.14 -18.53 25.23
C GLU A 384 10.83 -17.80 24.09
N LEU A 385 10.45 -18.10 22.82
CA LEU A 385 10.97 -17.39 21.64
C LEU A 385 10.63 -15.89 21.64
N MET A 386 9.62 -15.46 22.39
CA MET A 386 9.17 -14.07 22.49
C MET A 386 9.64 -13.36 23.75
N SER A 387 10.35 -14.04 24.65
CA SER A 387 10.83 -13.42 25.90
C SER A 387 11.98 -12.44 25.63
N ALA A 388 12.11 -11.42 26.48
CA ALA A 388 13.17 -10.42 26.38
C ALA A 388 14.58 -11.03 26.58
N GLU A 389 14.68 -12.06 27.43
CA GLU A 389 15.93 -12.79 27.65
C GLU A 389 16.42 -13.51 26.40
N TYR A 390 15.48 -13.83 25.49
CA TYR A 390 15.82 -14.49 24.22
C TYR A 390 16.45 -13.52 23.19
N ASP A 391 16.21 -12.21 23.33
CA ASP A 391 16.68 -11.19 22.38
C ASP A 391 18.21 -11.15 22.26
N GLU A 392 18.95 -11.56 23.30
CA GLU A 392 20.41 -11.57 23.31
C GLU A 392 21.04 -12.89 22.78
N THR A 393 20.24 -13.87 22.40
CA THR A 393 20.73 -15.12 21.86
C THR A 393 21.25 -14.97 20.43
N ASP A 394 22.22 -15.79 20.02
CA ASP A 394 22.75 -15.79 18.66
C ASP A 394 21.65 -16.04 17.61
N LEU A 395 20.67 -16.90 17.94
CA LEU A 395 19.52 -17.16 17.09
C LEU A 395 18.65 -15.92 16.88
N ALA A 396 18.36 -15.17 17.95
CA ALA A 396 17.56 -13.96 17.87
C ALA A 396 18.30 -12.86 17.06
N ILE A 397 19.61 -12.70 17.28
CA ILE A 397 20.45 -11.77 16.53
C ILE A 397 20.46 -12.11 15.04
N GLU A 398 20.59 -13.39 14.69
CA GLU A 398 20.51 -13.84 13.28
C GLU A 398 19.10 -13.61 12.70
N ALA A 399 18.04 -13.85 13.46
CA ALA A 399 16.67 -13.57 13.05
C ALA A 399 16.47 -12.06 12.76
N ASP A 400 16.96 -11.19 13.62
CA ASP A 400 16.88 -9.74 13.42
C ASP A 400 17.67 -9.30 12.19
N ARG A 401 18.83 -9.89 11.94
CA ARG A 401 19.61 -9.65 10.72
C ARG A 401 18.83 -10.04 9.46
N ARG A 402 18.13 -11.18 9.49
CA ARG A 402 17.27 -11.62 8.36
C ARG A 402 16.04 -10.72 8.20
N ILE A 403 15.44 -10.21 9.28
CA ILE A 403 14.37 -9.22 9.21
C ILE A 403 14.89 -7.93 8.55
N GLN A 404 16.07 -7.46 8.94
CA GLN A 404 16.69 -6.25 8.39
C GLN A 404 16.96 -6.39 6.87
N SER A 405 17.41 -7.55 6.40
CA SER A 405 17.70 -7.78 4.98
C SER A 405 16.48 -8.20 4.17
N PHE A 406 15.35 -8.53 4.80
CA PHE A 406 14.19 -9.15 4.17
C PHE A 406 13.72 -8.47 2.88
N GLN A 407 13.59 -7.14 2.90
CA GLN A 407 13.10 -6.41 1.72
C GLN A 407 14.07 -6.50 0.54
N ALA A 408 15.37 -6.36 0.80
CA ALA A 408 16.39 -6.48 -0.24
C ALA A 408 16.51 -7.91 -0.78
N ASP A 409 16.44 -8.91 0.10
CA ASP A 409 16.47 -10.31 -0.29
C ASP A 409 15.24 -10.70 -1.10
N ALA A 410 14.06 -10.31 -0.66
CA ALA A 410 12.80 -10.55 -1.37
C ALA A 410 12.73 -9.82 -2.73
N ALA A 411 13.27 -8.60 -2.81
CA ALA A 411 13.39 -7.88 -4.08
C ALA A 411 14.26 -8.65 -5.08
N ARG A 412 15.42 -9.17 -4.61
CA ARG A 412 16.37 -9.90 -5.45
C ARG A 412 15.87 -11.29 -5.84
N GLU A 413 15.32 -12.04 -4.89
CA GLU A 413 15.03 -13.47 -5.05
C GLU A 413 13.61 -13.75 -5.50
N ALA A 414 12.64 -12.97 -5.00
CA ALA A 414 11.22 -13.17 -5.26
C ALA A 414 10.61 -12.13 -6.21
N GLY A 415 11.40 -11.20 -6.75
CA GLY A 415 10.91 -10.22 -7.71
C GLY A 415 9.95 -9.17 -7.12
N ILE A 416 10.11 -8.84 -5.84
CA ILE A 416 9.28 -7.84 -5.20
C ILE A 416 9.81 -6.44 -5.51
N PHE A 417 9.11 -5.75 -6.41
CA PHE A 417 9.39 -4.37 -6.81
C PHE A 417 9.00 -3.37 -5.73
N HIS A 418 7.86 -3.57 -5.08
CA HIS A 418 7.33 -2.63 -4.10
C HIS A 418 6.96 -3.31 -2.79
N HIS A 419 7.56 -2.84 -1.70
CA HIS A 419 7.23 -3.25 -0.35
C HIS A 419 6.32 -2.25 0.32
N LEU A 420 5.25 -2.70 0.95
CA LEU A 420 4.38 -1.84 1.73
C LEU A 420 4.07 -2.45 3.11
N ILE A 421 3.74 -1.59 4.06
CA ILE A 421 3.12 -1.97 5.33
C ILE A 421 1.73 -1.34 5.33
N THR A 422 0.69 -2.14 5.54
CA THR A 422 -0.70 -1.68 5.41
C THR A 422 -1.15 -0.76 6.54
N LEU A 423 -0.75 -1.04 7.80
CA LEU A 423 -1.30 -0.42 9.00
C LEU A 423 -0.24 0.29 9.90
N PRO A 424 0.93 0.73 9.44
CA PRO A 424 2.00 1.16 10.33
C PRO A 424 1.63 2.43 11.09
N THR A 425 0.92 3.35 10.43
CA THR A 425 0.55 4.64 11.01
C THR A 425 -0.58 4.52 12.03
N TYR A 426 -1.45 3.53 11.88
CA TYR A 426 -2.42 3.14 12.90
C TYR A 426 -1.73 2.67 14.18
N HIS A 427 -0.81 1.72 14.09
CA HIS A 427 -0.08 1.19 15.25
C HIS A 427 0.81 2.25 15.90
N THR A 428 1.48 3.08 15.10
CA THR A 428 2.31 4.17 15.62
C THR A 428 1.46 5.20 16.37
N ALA A 429 0.31 5.58 15.84
CA ALA A 429 -0.60 6.51 16.50
C ALA A 429 -1.14 5.93 17.81
N ALA A 430 -1.55 4.66 17.82
CA ALA A 430 -2.03 3.98 19.02
C ALA A 430 -0.94 3.95 20.11
N LEU A 431 0.26 3.48 19.79
CA LEU A 431 1.39 3.40 20.72
C LEU A 431 1.77 4.78 21.27
N SER A 432 1.86 5.78 20.42
CA SER A 432 2.25 7.13 20.81
C SER A 432 1.18 7.77 21.72
N THR A 433 -0.09 7.54 21.43
CA THR A 433 -1.21 8.05 22.22
C THR A 433 -1.28 7.37 23.59
N ASP A 434 -1.09 6.03 23.64
CA ASP A 434 -1.06 5.28 24.91
C ASP A 434 0.07 5.78 25.81
N ASN A 435 1.29 5.91 25.28
CA ASN A 435 2.43 6.45 26.03
C ASN A 435 2.16 7.87 26.55
N LEU A 436 1.61 8.74 25.71
CA LEU A 436 1.28 10.12 26.10
C LEU A 436 0.23 10.13 27.21
N ALA A 437 -0.83 9.32 27.09
CA ALA A 437 -1.88 9.24 28.09
C ALA A 437 -1.31 8.75 29.43
N LYS A 438 -0.52 7.68 29.43
CA LYS A 438 0.13 7.15 30.64
C LYS A 438 0.99 8.21 31.35
N GLU A 439 1.82 8.94 30.62
CA GLU A 439 2.72 9.93 31.20
C GLU A 439 1.99 11.22 31.63
N TYR A 440 1.08 11.72 30.79
CA TYR A 440 0.38 12.99 31.05
C TYR A 440 -0.63 12.90 32.20
N PHE A 441 -1.40 11.80 32.27
CA PHE A 441 -2.37 11.57 33.36
C PHE A 441 -1.76 10.92 34.59
N GLY A 442 -0.49 10.49 34.53
CA GLY A 442 0.29 9.98 35.65
C GLY A 442 0.99 11.10 36.45
N GLU A 443 1.97 10.72 37.26
CA GLU A 443 2.74 11.65 38.11
C GLU A 443 3.56 12.67 37.33
N ALA A 444 3.92 12.38 36.06
CA ALA A 444 4.72 13.28 35.23
C ALA A 444 3.92 14.52 34.76
N GLY A 445 2.59 14.44 34.66
CA GLY A 445 1.73 15.55 34.24
C GLY A 445 2.19 16.21 32.95
N MET A 446 2.28 17.55 32.94
CA MET A 446 2.77 18.31 31.75
C MET A 446 4.18 17.91 31.33
N LEU A 447 5.03 17.45 32.25
CA LEU A 447 6.39 17.00 31.89
C LEU A 447 6.33 15.76 30.97
N GLY A 448 5.33 14.89 31.13
CA GLY A 448 5.10 13.75 30.23
C GLY A 448 4.94 14.19 28.77
N TYR A 449 4.11 15.20 28.50
CA TYR A 449 4.00 15.79 27.16
C TYR A 449 5.30 16.48 26.72
N VAL A 450 5.86 17.33 27.56
CA VAL A 450 7.04 18.12 27.20
C VAL A 450 8.25 17.24 26.92
N ALA A 451 8.51 16.25 27.75
CA ALA A 451 9.65 15.33 27.57
C ALA A 451 9.38 14.26 26.52
N GLY A 452 8.17 13.73 26.49
CA GLY A 452 7.76 12.66 25.60
C GLY A 452 7.58 13.10 24.13
N VAL A 453 7.11 14.32 23.91
CA VAL A 453 6.76 14.86 22.58
C VAL A 453 7.55 16.11 22.26
N GLN A 454 7.25 17.24 22.89
CA GLN A 454 7.73 18.56 22.45
C GLN A 454 9.26 18.67 22.35
N ARG A 455 10.00 18.22 23.38
CA ARG A 455 11.47 18.26 23.35
C ARG A 455 12.06 17.36 22.26
N LYS A 456 11.41 16.24 21.97
CA LYS A 456 11.85 15.34 20.89
C LYS A 456 11.62 15.99 19.53
N GLU A 457 10.46 16.57 19.30
CA GLU A 457 10.16 17.29 18.06
C GLU A 457 11.16 18.43 17.80
N ILE A 458 11.44 19.26 18.83
CA ILE A 458 12.40 20.36 18.73
C ILE A 458 13.79 19.81 18.37
N ARG A 459 14.29 18.81 19.12
CA ARG A 459 15.64 18.25 18.92
C ARG A 459 15.80 17.54 17.58
N GLN A 460 14.74 16.91 17.09
CA GLN A 460 14.73 16.25 15.81
C GLN A 460 14.38 17.17 14.64
N GLY A 461 14.04 18.44 14.92
CA GLY A 461 13.65 19.42 13.90
C GLY A 461 12.40 18.99 13.12
N ILE A 462 11.37 18.50 13.84
CA ILE A 462 10.09 18.10 13.24
C ILE A 462 9.29 19.36 12.92
N ALA A 463 8.80 19.49 11.70
CA ALA A 463 8.10 20.68 11.22
C ALA A 463 6.86 21.04 12.05
N CYS A 464 6.20 20.03 12.66
CA CYS A 464 4.99 20.19 13.46
C CYS A 464 5.20 21.01 14.75
N VAL A 465 6.42 21.19 15.23
CA VAL A 465 6.72 22.13 16.35
C VAL A 465 6.14 23.52 16.04
N LYS A 466 6.28 23.96 14.79
CA LYS A 466 5.67 25.20 14.30
C LYS A 466 4.30 24.92 13.70
N HIS A 467 3.36 24.42 14.51
CA HIS A 467 2.07 23.92 14.05
C HIS A 467 1.22 24.95 13.31
N GLN A 468 1.30 26.24 13.66
CA GLN A 468 0.60 27.30 12.91
C GLN A 468 1.16 27.43 11.49
N ASN A 469 2.48 27.41 11.34
CA ASN A 469 3.12 27.44 10.02
C ASN A 469 2.89 26.12 9.26
N MET A 470 2.87 24.99 9.99
CA MET A 470 2.52 23.70 9.40
C MET A 470 1.11 23.72 8.80
N ALA A 471 0.18 24.40 9.45
CA ALA A 471 -1.19 24.62 8.95
C ALA A 471 -1.29 25.72 7.87
N GLY A 472 -0.22 26.50 7.61
CA GLY A 472 -0.16 27.48 6.53
C GLY A 472 -0.32 28.95 6.96
N SER A 473 -0.08 29.30 8.22
CA SER A 473 -0.20 30.69 8.68
C SER A 473 0.75 31.65 7.95
N ASP A 474 1.97 31.22 7.67
CA ASP A 474 2.96 31.99 6.91
C ASP A 474 2.53 32.24 5.45
N MET A 475 1.90 31.27 4.82
CA MET A 475 1.31 31.45 3.48
C MET A 475 0.13 32.42 3.52
N GLY A 476 -0.70 32.33 4.57
CA GLY A 476 -1.80 33.25 4.79
C GLY A 476 -1.34 34.69 4.97
N ASP A 477 -0.22 34.89 5.68
CA ASP A 477 0.38 36.21 5.86
C ASP A 477 0.95 36.77 4.55
N ASP A 478 1.63 35.95 3.74
CA ASP A 478 2.09 36.33 2.39
C ASP A 478 0.89 36.74 1.49
N HIS A 479 -0.21 36.01 1.55
CA HIS A 479 -1.42 36.34 0.78
C HIS A 479 -2.04 37.67 1.24
N LYS A 480 -2.15 37.90 2.55
CA LYS A 480 -2.69 39.17 3.10
C LYS A 480 -1.81 40.35 2.68
N GLU A 481 -0.50 40.22 2.76
CA GLU A 481 0.41 41.26 2.31
C GLU A 481 0.24 41.53 0.82
N TYR A 482 0.12 40.50 0.01
CA TYR A 482 -0.12 40.63 -1.43
C TYR A 482 -1.46 41.30 -1.75
N PHE A 483 -2.53 40.97 -1.00
CA PHE A 483 -3.89 41.55 -1.26
C PHE A 483 -4.07 42.92 -0.68
N SER A 484 -3.49 43.24 0.48
CA SER A 484 -3.76 44.44 1.28
C SER A 484 -2.54 45.32 1.52
N GLY A 485 -1.37 44.94 1.04
CA GLY A 485 -0.12 45.66 1.23
C GLY A 485 0.33 45.71 2.71
N ASP A 486 1.13 46.68 3.03
CA ASP A 486 1.76 46.83 4.37
C ASP A 486 0.76 47.06 5.51
N ALA A 487 -0.51 47.34 5.18
CA ALA A 487 -1.59 47.52 6.18
C ALA A 487 -2.19 46.20 6.67
N ALA A 488 -1.74 45.05 6.12
CA ALA A 488 -2.29 43.75 6.49
C ALA A 488 -1.89 43.32 7.89
N LEU A 489 -2.87 42.81 8.66
CA LEU A 489 -2.59 42.14 9.93
C LEU A 489 -2.02 40.76 9.66
N LYS A 490 -0.81 40.52 10.14
CA LYS A 490 -0.11 39.22 10.02
C LYS A 490 -0.30 38.40 11.28
N ALA A 491 -0.39 37.08 11.13
CA ALA A 491 -0.48 36.13 12.24
C ALA A 491 0.88 36.01 12.98
N GLY A 492 1.99 36.14 12.25
CA GLY A 492 3.35 36.16 12.77
C GLY A 492 3.75 37.56 13.21
N GLY A 493 3.29 38.02 14.40
CA GLY A 493 3.71 39.30 15.00
C GLY A 493 5.04 39.19 15.74
N THR A 494 5.65 40.37 16.00
CA THR A 494 6.94 40.44 16.71
C THR A 494 6.80 40.32 18.23
N ASP A 495 5.60 40.53 18.79
CA ASP A 495 5.43 40.67 20.24
C ASP A 495 4.94 39.39 20.92
N ASN A 496 3.77 38.88 20.57
CA ASN A 496 3.19 37.73 21.26
C ASN A 496 3.68 36.36 20.80
N THR A 497 4.33 36.26 19.66
CA THR A 497 4.76 34.99 19.05
C THR A 497 6.27 34.81 18.97
N MET A 498 7.05 35.79 19.37
CA MET A 498 8.52 35.84 19.18
C MET A 498 9.25 34.68 19.83
N ASN A 499 8.72 34.08 20.91
CA ASN A 499 9.33 32.93 21.61
C ASN A 499 8.39 31.72 21.72
N GLN A 500 7.29 31.66 20.94
CA GLN A 500 6.30 30.59 21.11
C GLN A 500 6.60 29.52 20.11
N PHE A 501 7.02 29.24 19.22
CA PHE A 501 7.10 28.13 18.27
C PHE A 501 8.55 27.81 17.84
N GLY A 502 9.48 28.18 18.64
CA GLY A 502 10.89 28.16 18.24
C GLY A 502 11.84 27.36 18.84
#